data_57c5f63a921790646b9a57f0af46c1a3
#
_entry.id   57c5f63a921790646b9a57f0af46c1a3
#
_cell.length_a   1.000
_cell.length_b   1.000
_cell.length_c   1.000
_cell.angle_alpha   90.00
_cell.angle_beta   90.00
_cell.angle_gamma   90.00
#
_symmetry.space_group_name_H-M   'P 1'
#
loop_
_entity.id
_entity.type
_entity.pdbx_description
1 polymer ?
#
loop_
_entity_poly.entity_id
_entity_poly.type
_entity_poly.pdbx_seq_one_letter_code
_entity_poly.pdbx_strand_id
1 'polypeptide(L)'
;MPSEEDFPEWFRRRRFPFFGSWFFEDIDRMFREMERWMEEEFKEFTSRIPRDYVRERKLPNGSTIREWGPFVYGYSIKIGPDGKPEIREFGNVKPTRLGPKVKEEREPLVDVVETDNEVHVVAELPGVEKEDIKLHGTEDTLTISVDTPQRKYYKELTLPAKVNVKEAKTQYKNGVLEVKLPKIKEEKKPKGEPIKIE
;
A
#
# COMPACT_ATOMS: atom_id res chain seq x y z
N MET A 1 8.32 12.03 -18.53
CA MET A 1 7.85 10.67 -18.82
C MET A 1 8.24 9.80 -17.64
N PRO A 2 7.36 8.94 -17.11
CA PRO A 2 7.71 8.03 -16.04
C PRO A 2 8.82 7.08 -16.53
N SER A 3 9.80 6.78 -15.67
CA SER A 3 10.85 5.81 -15.95
C SER A 3 10.35 4.39 -15.70
N GLU A 4 11.01 3.38 -16.29
CA GLU A 4 10.67 1.98 -16.00
C GLU A 4 10.85 1.64 -14.50
N GLU A 5 11.63 2.43 -13.76
CA GLU A 5 11.90 2.25 -12.33
C GLU A 5 10.71 2.68 -11.43
N ASP A 6 9.79 3.50 -11.97
CA ASP A 6 8.61 3.98 -11.26
C ASP A 6 7.53 2.88 -11.10
N PHE A 7 7.73 1.70 -11.70
CA PHE A 7 6.76 0.60 -11.69
C PHE A 7 7.25 -0.63 -10.91
N PRO A 8 6.36 -1.40 -10.27
CA PRO A 8 6.68 -2.67 -9.62
C PRO A 8 7.34 -3.67 -10.58
N GLU A 9 8.14 -4.58 -10.05
CA GLU A 9 8.97 -5.51 -10.86
C GLU A 9 8.13 -6.40 -11.79
N TRP A 10 6.92 -6.82 -11.37
CA TRP A 10 5.98 -7.59 -12.17
C TRP A 10 5.40 -6.79 -13.35
N PHE A 11 5.26 -5.47 -13.18
CA PHE A 11 4.81 -4.56 -14.23
C PHE A 11 5.93 -4.31 -15.25
N ARG A 12 7.18 -4.18 -14.80
CA ARG A 12 8.37 -3.95 -15.66
C ARG A 12 8.73 -5.14 -16.55
N ARG A 13 8.39 -6.36 -16.16
CA ARG A 13 8.69 -7.58 -16.93
C ARG A 13 7.90 -7.73 -18.21
N ARG A 14 6.76 -7.07 -18.32
CA ARG A 14 5.98 -7.02 -19.54
C ARG A 14 6.20 -5.66 -20.17
N ARG A 15 6.76 -5.63 -21.40
CA ARG A 15 6.85 -4.42 -22.21
C ARG A 15 5.45 -3.92 -22.51
N PHE A 16 4.90 -3.07 -21.65
CA PHE A 16 3.71 -2.30 -21.97
C PHE A 16 4.12 -1.19 -22.96
N PRO A 17 3.46 -1.07 -24.10
CA PRO A 17 3.72 0.03 -25.02
C PRO A 17 3.35 1.34 -24.33
N PHE A 18 4.19 2.28 -24.48
CA PHE A 18 4.33 3.57 -23.84
C PHE A 18 3.04 4.41 -23.74
N PHE A 19 2.90 5.09 -22.61
CA PHE A 19 1.94 6.15 -22.34
C PHE A 19 2.08 7.33 -23.33
N GLY A 20 1.25 7.30 -24.38
CA GLY A 20 0.96 8.42 -25.26
C GLY A 20 -0.46 8.91 -25.02
N SER A 21 -0.95 9.86 -25.84
CA SER A 21 -2.27 10.51 -25.75
C SER A 21 -3.53 9.59 -25.75
N TRP A 22 -3.35 8.29 -25.64
CA TRP A 22 -4.36 7.21 -25.66
C TRP A 22 -4.62 6.60 -24.28
N PHE A 23 -4.37 7.34 -23.23
CA PHE A 23 -4.35 6.90 -21.84
C PHE A 23 -5.54 6.04 -21.40
N PHE A 24 -6.76 6.34 -21.86
CA PHE A 24 -7.96 5.59 -21.44
C PHE A 24 -8.14 4.25 -22.13
N GLU A 25 -7.79 4.13 -23.42
CA GLU A 25 -7.86 2.85 -24.14
C GLU A 25 -6.76 1.88 -23.66
N ASP A 26 -5.61 2.41 -23.27
CA ASP A 26 -4.50 1.63 -22.71
C ASP A 26 -4.78 1.13 -21.29
N ILE A 27 -5.54 1.86 -20.48
CA ILE A 27 -5.99 1.41 -19.15
C ILE A 27 -6.89 0.16 -19.28
N ASP A 28 -7.88 0.16 -20.17
CA ASP A 28 -8.76 -0.99 -20.37
C ASP A 28 -8.02 -2.22 -20.88
N ARG A 29 -6.99 -2.02 -21.70
CA ARG A 29 -6.10 -3.10 -22.14
C ARG A 29 -5.27 -3.64 -20.99
N MET A 30 -4.72 -2.76 -20.18
CA MET A 30 -3.94 -3.09 -18.99
C MET A 30 -4.78 -3.88 -17.98
N PHE A 31 -6.03 -3.51 -17.74
CA PHE A 31 -6.95 -4.27 -16.89
C PHE A 31 -7.21 -5.67 -17.44
N ARG A 32 -7.50 -5.81 -18.71
CA ARG A 32 -7.73 -7.13 -19.34
C ARG A 32 -6.48 -8.03 -19.30
N GLU A 33 -5.29 -7.48 -19.53
CA GLU A 33 -4.04 -8.25 -19.45
C GLU A 33 -3.73 -8.67 -18.02
N MET A 34 -4.05 -7.82 -17.05
CA MET A 34 -3.88 -8.12 -15.64
C MET A 34 -4.89 -9.16 -15.15
N GLU A 35 -6.16 -9.10 -15.59
CA GLU A 35 -7.14 -10.15 -15.31
C GLU A 35 -6.67 -11.52 -15.82
N ARG A 36 -6.14 -11.58 -17.06
CA ARG A 36 -5.56 -12.83 -17.61
C ARG A 36 -4.36 -13.30 -16.79
N TRP A 37 -3.48 -12.39 -16.44
CA TRP A 37 -2.34 -12.73 -15.61
C TRP A 37 -2.78 -13.24 -14.23
N MET A 38 -3.74 -12.59 -13.60
CA MET A 38 -4.31 -13.05 -12.33
C MET A 38 -4.94 -14.45 -12.46
N GLU A 39 -5.66 -14.73 -13.54
CA GLU A 39 -6.22 -16.07 -13.78
C GLU A 39 -5.14 -17.15 -13.94
N GLU A 40 -4.09 -16.87 -14.72
CA GLU A 40 -2.98 -17.81 -14.96
C GLU A 40 -2.18 -18.05 -13.67
N GLU A 41 -1.81 -16.99 -12.97
CA GLU A 41 -1.08 -17.06 -11.70
C GLU A 41 -1.92 -17.67 -10.59
N PHE A 42 -3.24 -17.43 -10.58
CA PHE A 42 -4.14 -18.04 -9.59
C PHE A 42 -4.26 -19.54 -9.76
N LYS A 43 -4.25 -20.05 -10.98
CA LYS A 43 -4.20 -21.51 -11.24
C LYS A 43 -2.91 -22.14 -10.74
N GLU A 44 -1.77 -21.50 -10.96
CA GLU A 44 -0.48 -21.98 -10.45
C GLU A 44 -0.39 -21.83 -8.92
N PHE A 45 -0.90 -20.73 -8.39
CA PHE A 45 -0.95 -20.43 -6.97
C PHE A 45 -1.75 -21.46 -6.18
N THR A 46 -2.94 -21.84 -6.65
CA THR A 46 -3.78 -22.85 -5.96
C THR A 46 -3.10 -24.20 -5.81
N SER A 47 -2.15 -24.53 -6.70
CA SER A 47 -1.36 -25.76 -6.61
C SER A 47 -0.23 -25.69 -5.57
N ARG A 48 0.17 -24.50 -5.12
CA ARG A 48 1.32 -24.24 -4.23
C ARG A 48 0.94 -23.59 -2.91
N ILE A 49 -0.35 -23.51 -2.58
CA ILE A 49 -0.82 -22.89 -1.33
C ILE A 49 -0.23 -23.61 -0.11
N PRO A 50 0.41 -22.87 0.81
CA PRO A 50 0.86 -23.46 2.08
C PRO A 50 -0.32 -24.03 2.86
N ARG A 51 -0.10 -25.18 3.52
CA ARG A 51 -1.17 -25.88 4.27
C ARG A 51 -1.82 -25.05 5.35
N ASP A 52 -1.11 -24.08 5.90
CA ASP A 52 -1.59 -23.18 6.95
C ASP A 52 -2.73 -22.25 6.48
N TYR A 53 -2.87 -22.09 5.16
CA TYR A 53 -3.96 -21.34 4.54
C TYR A 53 -5.10 -22.21 4.01
N VAL A 54 -5.05 -23.51 4.31
CA VAL A 54 -6.09 -24.47 3.93
C VAL A 54 -6.86 -24.88 5.17
N ARG A 55 -8.16 -24.62 5.21
CA ARG A 55 -9.06 -25.07 6.27
C ARG A 55 -9.94 -26.16 5.74
N GLU A 56 -10.00 -27.29 6.47
CA GLU A 56 -10.91 -28.37 6.18
C GLU A 56 -12.02 -28.40 7.24
N ARG A 57 -13.25 -28.41 6.78
CA ARG A 57 -14.42 -28.53 7.64
C ARG A 57 -15.30 -29.68 7.18
N LYS A 58 -15.53 -30.64 8.08
CA LYS A 58 -16.51 -31.73 7.85
C LYS A 58 -17.93 -31.21 8.07
N LEU A 59 -18.79 -31.46 7.12
CA LEU A 59 -20.21 -31.18 7.22
C LEU A 59 -20.93 -32.32 7.94
N PRO A 60 -22.16 -32.07 8.50
CA PRO A 60 -22.97 -33.10 9.16
C PRO A 60 -23.32 -34.29 8.25
N ASN A 61 -23.35 -34.10 6.93
CA ASN A 61 -23.61 -35.12 5.94
C ASN A 61 -22.37 -35.99 5.58
N GLY A 62 -21.23 -35.77 6.29
CA GLY A 62 -19.98 -36.53 6.08
C GLY A 62 -19.11 -35.98 4.96
N SER A 63 -19.55 -35.00 4.16
CA SER A 63 -18.72 -34.39 3.15
C SER A 63 -17.70 -33.42 3.77
N THR A 64 -16.59 -33.18 3.06
CA THR A 64 -15.53 -32.26 3.48
C THR A 64 -15.51 -31.05 2.56
N ILE A 65 -15.58 -29.86 3.15
CA ILE A 65 -15.32 -28.61 2.46
C ILE A 65 -13.86 -28.23 2.71
N ARG A 66 -13.16 -27.84 1.64
CA ARG A 66 -11.85 -27.19 1.71
C ARG A 66 -11.99 -25.73 1.37
N GLU A 67 -11.52 -24.88 2.27
CA GLU A 67 -11.48 -23.42 2.11
C GLU A 67 -10.02 -22.99 2.05
N TRP A 68 -9.68 -22.13 1.09
CA TRP A 68 -8.34 -21.59 0.93
C TRP A 68 -8.37 -20.09 1.22
N GLY A 69 -7.40 -19.60 1.99
CA GLY A 69 -7.29 -18.18 2.26
C GLY A 69 -7.56 -17.75 3.70
N PRO A 70 -7.83 -16.47 3.93
CA PRO A 70 -8.11 -15.43 2.92
C PRO A 70 -6.87 -14.96 2.17
N PHE A 71 -6.97 -14.80 0.84
CA PHE A 71 -5.97 -14.18 0.00
C PHE A 71 -6.49 -12.84 -0.48
N VAL A 72 -5.68 -11.81 -0.31
CA VAL A 72 -5.98 -10.47 -0.74
C VAL A 72 -4.78 -9.91 -1.49
N TYR A 73 -5.01 -9.48 -2.71
CA TYR A 73 -4.07 -8.71 -3.50
C TYR A 73 -4.82 -7.57 -4.15
N GLY A 74 -4.27 -6.40 -4.08
CA GLY A 74 -4.80 -5.23 -4.76
C GLY A 74 -3.71 -4.21 -4.99
N TYR A 75 -4.02 -3.24 -5.83
CA TYR A 75 -3.16 -2.10 -6.08
C TYR A 75 -4.03 -0.86 -6.32
N SER A 76 -3.43 0.28 -6.04
CA SER A 76 -4.00 1.60 -6.32
C SER A 76 -3.04 2.34 -7.25
N ILE A 77 -3.57 2.97 -8.27
CA ILE A 77 -2.81 3.83 -9.19
C ILE A 77 -3.29 5.26 -9.00
N LYS A 78 -2.36 6.15 -8.70
CA LYS A 78 -2.59 7.58 -8.57
C LYS A 78 -1.68 8.31 -9.56
N ILE A 79 -2.19 9.28 -10.28
CA ILE A 79 -1.38 10.13 -11.16
C ILE A 79 -1.01 11.38 -10.39
N GLY A 80 0.28 11.59 -10.18
CA GLY A 80 0.82 12.77 -9.53
C GLY A 80 0.66 14.04 -10.38
N PRO A 81 0.89 15.23 -9.81
CA PRO A 81 0.85 16.50 -10.54
C PRO A 81 1.89 16.58 -11.67
N ASP A 82 2.95 15.81 -11.59
CA ASP A 82 4.01 15.64 -12.60
C ASP A 82 3.63 14.67 -13.73
N GLY A 83 2.40 14.13 -13.70
CA GLY A 83 1.89 13.15 -14.66
C GLY A 83 2.45 11.74 -14.49
N LYS A 84 3.21 11.47 -13.42
CA LYS A 84 3.74 10.14 -13.15
C LYS A 84 2.75 9.29 -12.38
N PRO A 85 2.63 7.98 -12.73
CA PRO A 85 1.83 7.06 -11.96
C PRO A 85 2.56 6.65 -10.68
N GLU A 86 1.87 6.75 -9.57
CA GLU A 86 2.26 6.18 -8.28
C GLU A 86 1.43 4.91 -8.07
N ILE A 87 2.09 3.75 -7.98
CA ILE A 87 1.43 2.46 -7.81
C ILE A 87 1.70 1.97 -6.39
N ARG A 88 0.62 1.67 -5.65
CA ARG A 88 0.68 1.14 -4.30
C ARG A 88 -0.01 -0.21 -4.26
N GLU A 89 0.70 -1.21 -3.75
CA GLU A 89 0.19 -2.56 -3.55
C GLU A 89 -0.30 -2.74 -2.11
N PHE A 90 -1.35 -3.54 -1.94
CA PHE A 90 -1.89 -3.90 -0.63
C PHE A 90 -2.37 -5.36 -0.61
N GLY A 91 -2.55 -5.91 0.58
CA GLY A 91 -2.98 -7.30 0.78
C GLY A 91 -1.90 -8.18 1.40
N ASN A 92 -2.13 -9.50 1.38
CA ASN A 92 -1.20 -10.48 1.95
C ASN A 92 -0.54 -11.39 0.89
N VAL A 93 -0.86 -11.20 -0.38
CA VAL A 93 -0.21 -11.89 -1.50
C VAL A 93 0.73 -10.91 -2.18
N LYS A 94 2.00 -11.30 -2.36
CA LYS A 94 2.98 -10.53 -3.13
C LYS A 94 3.47 -11.35 -4.31
N PRO A 95 3.36 -10.86 -5.54
CA PRO A 95 3.98 -11.51 -6.69
C PRO A 95 5.51 -11.46 -6.56
N THR A 96 6.17 -12.61 -6.75
CA THR A 96 7.62 -12.72 -6.75
C THR A 96 8.12 -13.44 -7.99
N ARG A 97 9.44 -13.46 -8.20
CA ARG A 97 10.06 -14.19 -9.32
C ARG A 97 9.82 -15.71 -9.28
N LEU A 98 9.58 -16.24 -8.10
CA LEU A 98 9.37 -17.67 -7.87
C LEU A 98 7.89 -18.04 -7.74
N GLY A 99 6.98 -17.09 -8.04
CA GLY A 99 5.54 -17.20 -7.85
C GLY A 99 5.03 -16.33 -6.70
N PRO A 100 3.70 -16.29 -6.48
CA PRO A 100 3.10 -15.48 -5.43
C PRO A 100 3.50 -16.00 -4.04
N LYS A 101 3.94 -15.08 -3.18
CA LYS A 101 4.24 -15.36 -1.77
C LYS A 101 3.12 -14.83 -0.89
N VAL A 102 2.57 -15.69 -0.04
CA VAL A 102 1.59 -15.27 0.96
C VAL A 102 2.32 -14.88 2.24
N LYS A 103 1.96 -13.72 2.79
CA LYS A 103 2.40 -13.26 4.10
C LYS A 103 1.29 -13.46 5.12
N GLU A 104 1.65 -13.76 6.36
CA GLU A 104 0.70 -13.83 7.46
C GLU A 104 0.07 -12.45 7.72
N GLU A 105 0.88 -11.42 7.63
CA GLU A 105 0.46 -10.03 7.79
C GLU A 105 -0.07 -9.47 6.46
N ARG A 106 -1.21 -8.82 6.54
CA ARG A 106 -1.81 -8.12 5.40
C ARG A 106 -1.30 -6.68 5.36
N GLU A 107 -0.83 -6.23 4.22
CA GLU A 107 -0.60 -4.81 4.01
C GLU A 107 -1.95 -4.10 3.81
N PRO A 108 -2.27 -3.10 4.65
CA PRO A 108 -3.50 -2.33 4.51
C PRO A 108 -3.42 -1.42 3.27
N LEU A 109 -4.59 -1.07 2.71
CA LEU A 109 -4.66 0.04 1.76
C LEU A 109 -4.37 1.33 2.51
N VAL A 110 -3.42 2.11 2.00
CA VAL A 110 -3.02 3.38 2.61
C VAL A 110 -2.95 4.47 1.55
N ASP A 111 -3.52 5.62 1.86
CA ASP A 111 -3.33 6.86 1.11
C ASP A 111 -2.54 7.87 1.95
N VAL A 112 -1.64 8.60 1.28
CA VAL A 112 -0.84 9.65 1.90
C VAL A 112 -1.04 10.93 1.11
N VAL A 113 -1.52 11.96 1.78
CA VAL A 113 -1.79 13.27 1.20
C VAL A 113 -0.91 14.31 1.88
N GLU A 114 -0.09 14.98 1.11
CA GLU A 114 0.73 16.08 1.57
C GLU A 114 0.01 17.41 1.36
N THR A 115 -0.09 18.22 2.41
CA THR A 115 -0.58 19.60 2.36
C THR A 115 0.55 20.57 2.67
N ASP A 116 0.29 21.87 2.66
CA ASP A 116 1.30 22.88 2.98
C ASP A 116 1.86 22.72 4.41
N ASN A 117 1.03 22.34 5.38
CA ASN A 117 1.39 22.33 6.80
C ASN A 117 1.51 20.96 7.42
N GLU A 118 0.92 19.92 6.83
CA GLU A 118 0.86 18.58 7.43
C GLU A 118 0.83 17.48 6.38
N VAL A 119 1.20 16.27 6.79
CA VAL A 119 1.04 15.03 6.04
C VAL A 119 -0.13 14.27 6.66
N HIS A 120 -1.12 13.91 5.84
CA HIS A 120 -2.26 13.10 6.22
C HIS A 120 -2.05 11.68 5.72
N VAL A 121 -2.16 10.71 6.62
CA VAL A 121 -2.13 9.28 6.30
C VAL A 121 -3.49 8.69 6.64
N VAL A 122 -4.11 8.04 5.66
CA VAL A 122 -5.38 7.32 5.83
C VAL A 122 -5.14 5.85 5.54
N ALA A 123 -5.49 4.96 6.48
CA ALA A 123 -5.30 3.52 6.34
C ALA A 123 -6.58 2.76 6.63
N GLU A 124 -6.89 1.76 5.79
CA GLU A 124 -8.01 0.86 6.00
C GLU A 124 -7.59 -0.35 6.84
N LEU A 125 -8.13 -0.44 8.05
CA LEU A 125 -7.86 -1.50 9.02
C LEU A 125 -9.17 -2.15 9.49
N PRO A 126 -9.96 -2.76 8.61
CA PRO A 126 -11.25 -3.33 9.00
C PRO A 126 -11.09 -4.55 9.91
N GLY A 127 -12.01 -4.66 10.87
CA GLY A 127 -12.11 -5.83 11.75
C GLY A 127 -11.08 -5.88 12.87
N VAL A 128 -10.63 -4.69 13.34
CA VAL A 128 -9.78 -4.52 14.53
C VAL A 128 -10.37 -3.45 15.44
N GLU A 129 -9.97 -3.46 16.69
CA GLU A 129 -10.33 -2.41 17.65
C GLU A 129 -9.19 -1.37 17.70
N LYS A 130 -9.53 -0.18 18.20
CA LYS A 130 -8.56 0.92 18.32
C LYS A 130 -7.32 0.54 19.14
N GLU A 131 -7.53 -0.25 20.17
CA GLU A 131 -6.52 -0.70 21.14
C GLU A 131 -5.53 -1.69 20.52
N ASP A 132 -5.90 -2.36 19.43
CA ASP A 132 -5.04 -3.30 18.71
C ASP A 132 -4.03 -2.59 17.80
N ILE A 133 -4.28 -1.31 17.49
CA ILE A 133 -3.47 -0.55 16.53
C ILE A 133 -2.25 0.05 17.24
N LYS A 134 -1.07 -0.32 16.78
CA LYS A 134 0.20 0.26 17.23
C LYS A 134 0.79 1.13 16.14
N LEU A 135 1.12 2.36 16.51
CA LEU A 135 1.74 3.35 15.62
C LEU A 135 3.13 3.70 16.13
N HIS A 136 4.11 3.68 15.26
CA HIS A 136 5.47 4.16 15.52
C HIS A 136 5.87 5.11 14.41
N GLY A 137 6.49 6.23 14.75
CA GLY A 137 6.88 7.23 13.76
C GLY A 137 8.24 7.83 14.05
N THR A 138 8.94 8.20 13.00
CA THR A 138 10.12 9.07 13.01
C THR A 138 9.79 10.37 12.27
N GLU A 139 10.77 11.22 12.01
CA GLU A 139 10.55 12.43 11.23
C GLU A 139 10.15 12.15 9.77
N ASP A 140 10.47 10.97 9.23
CA ASP A 140 10.33 10.60 7.83
C ASP A 140 9.65 9.26 7.58
N THR A 141 9.30 8.52 8.63
CA THR A 141 8.63 7.22 8.52
C THR A 141 7.44 7.11 9.45
N LEU A 142 6.45 6.31 9.05
CA LEU A 142 5.31 5.90 9.89
C LEU A 142 5.10 4.40 9.73
N THR A 143 5.11 3.67 10.84
CA THR A 143 4.78 2.25 10.90
C THR A 143 3.42 2.04 11.52
N ILE A 144 2.56 1.30 10.84
CA ILE A 144 1.24 0.86 11.31
C ILE A 144 1.32 -0.65 11.50
N SER A 145 1.01 -1.14 12.70
CA SER A 145 0.98 -2.56 13.00
C SER A 145 -0.23 -2.96 13.83
N VAL A 146 -0.77 -4.13 13.53
CA VAL A 146 -1.82 -4.81 14.28
C VAL A 146 -1.46 -6.29 14.35
N ASP A 147 -1.49 -6.86 15.54
CA ASP A 147 -1.21 -8.28 15.76
C ASP A 147 -2.26 -8.85 16.70
N THR A 148 -3.36 -9.35 16.11
CA THR A 148 -4.42 -10.06 16.82
C THR A 148 -4.58 -11.48 16.26
N PRO A 149 -5.23 -12.40 16.98
CA PRO A 149 -5.48 -13.74 16.47
C PRO A 149 -6.32 -13.77 15.19
N GLN A 150 -7.16 -12.76 14.96
CA GLN A 150 -8.09 -12.70 13.82
C GLN A 150 -7.57 -11.86 12.67
N ARG A 151 -6.71 -10.85 12.96
CA ARG A 151 -6.22 -9.87 11.98
C ARG A 151 -4.79 -9.46 12.30
N LYS A 152 -3.96 -9.53 11.28
CA LYS A 152 -2.59 -9.00 11.33
C LYS A 152 -2.39 -8.03 10.19
N TYR A 153 -1.99 -6.82 10.53
CA TYR A 153 -1.65 -5.78 9.57
C TYR A 153 -0.24 -5.26 9.85
N TYR A 154 0.49 -4.99 8.79
CA TYR A 154 1.79 -4.33 8.89
C TYR A 154 2.03 -3.46 7.67
N LYS A 155 2.39 -2.20 7.89
CA LYS A 155 2.82 -1.28 6.86
C LYS A 155 3.82 -0.30 7.41
N GLU A 156 4.92 -0.16 6.71
CA GLU A 156 5.90 0.91 6.90
C GLU A 156 5.81 1.87 5.72
N LEU A 157 5.74 3.15 6.01
CA LEU A 157 5.56 4.23 5.05
C LEU A 157 6.72 5.21 5.17
N THR A 158 7.32 5.56 4.04
CA THR A 158 8.16 6.75 3.95
C THR A 158 7.27 7.96 3.72
N LEU A 159 7.43 8.99 4.53
CA LEU A 159 6.63 10.21 4.44
C LEU A 159 7.25 11.17 3.40
N PRO A 160 6.42 11.93 2.67
CA PRO A 160 6.89 12.84 1.63
C PRO A 160 7.62 14.08 2.18
N ALA A 161 7.47 14.37 3.47
CA ALA A 161 8.10 15.49 4.15
C ALA A 161 8.44 15.13 5.60
N LYS A 162 9.38 15.85 6.20
CA LYS A 162 9.71 15.70 7.62
C LYS A 162 8.58 16.21 8.51
N VAL A 163 8.21 15.41 9.52
CA VAL A 163 7.07 15.67 10.40
C VAL A 163 7.44 15.64 11.88
N ASN A 164 6.67 16.35 12.68
CA ASN A 164 6.73 16.29 14.12
C ASN A 164 5.76 15.23 14.65
N VAL A 165 6.25 14.03 14.90
CA VAL A 165 5.42 12.90 15.39
C VAL A 165 4.86 13.13 16.79
N LYS A 166 5.48 14.01 17.62
CA LYS A 166 4.99 14.32 18.95
C LYS A 166 3.68 15.12 18.95
N GLU A 167 3.41 15.82 17.85
CA GLU A 167 2.19 16.60 17.64
C GLU A 167 1.19 15.88 16.75
N ALA A 168 1.42 14.60 16.47
CA ALA A 168 0.53 13.78 15.65
C ALA A 168 -0.87 13.71 16.28
N LYS A 169 -1.89 13.84 15.42
CA LYS A 169 -3.29 13.63 15.79
C LYS A 169 -3.80 12.40 15.08
N THR A 170 -4.43 11.49 15.82
CA THR A 170 -4.92 10.24 15.29
C THR A 170 -6.40 10.07 15.58
N GLN A 171 -7.12 9.49 14.63
CA GLN A 171 -8.51 9.11 14.77
C GLN A 171 -8.71 7.74 14.13
N TYR A 172 -9.46 6.86 14.80
CA TYR A 172 -9.89 5.59 14.23
C TYR A 172 -11.41 5.47 14.34
N LYS A 173 -12.07 5.25 13.21
CA LYS A 173 -13.52 5.10 13.14
C LYS A 173 -13.92 4.21 11.95
N ASN A 174 -14.86 3.29 12.19
CA ASN A 174 -15.41 2.42 11.14
C ASN A 174 -14.36 1.66 10.31
N GLY A 175 -13.27 1.23 10.94
CA GLY A 175 -12.21 0.51 10.23
C GLY A 175 -11.23 1.41 9.46
N VAL A 176 -11.32 2.73 9.62
CA VAL A 176 -10.42 3.69 8.98
C VAL A 176 -9.61 4.43 10.03
N LEU A 177 -8.30 4.35 9.91
CA LEU A 177 -7.33 5.10 10.69
C LEU A 177 -6.92 6.35 9.92
N GLU A 178 -7.03 7.51 10.55
CA GLU A 178 -6.50 8.79 10.08
C GLU A 178 -5.36 9.22 11.00
N VAL A 179 -4.22 9.63 10.42
CA VAL A 179 -3.07 10.18 11.12
C VAL A 179 -2.69 11.50 10.46
N LYS A 180 -2.74 12.59 11.23
CA LYS A 180 -2.32 13.93 10.81
C LYS A 180 -1.00 14.26 11.48
N LEU A 181 0.01 14.52 10.68
CA LEU A 181 1.39 14.74 11.09
C LEU A 181 1.82 16.15 10.66
N PRO A 182 1.94 17.11 11.60
CA PRO A 182 2.43 18.45 11.27
C PRO A 182 3.84 18.40 10.69
N LYS A 183 4.08 19.13 9.62
CA LYS A 183 5.42 19.26 9.03
C LYS A 183 6.35 20.04 9.94
N ILE A 184 7.61 19.62 10.02
CA ILE A 184 8.66 20.42 10.63
C ILE A 184 8.91 21.60 9.70
N LYS A 185 8.65 22.82 10.19
CA LYS A 185 9.00 24.04 9.45
C LYS A 185 10.52 24.18 9.43
N GLU A 186 11.12 24.05 8.26
CA GLU A 186 12.51 24.49 8.11
C GLU A 186 12.54 26.01 8.36
N GLU A 187 13.25 26.43 9.40
CA GLU A 187 13.56 27.85 9.59
C GLU A 187 14.35 28.33 8.37
N LYS A 188 13.68 29.09 7.49
CA LYS A 188 14.38 29.78 6.40
C LYS A 188 15.39 30.69 7.06
N LYS A 189 16.69 30.36 6.95
CA LYS A 189 17.74 31.29 7.35
C LYS A 189 17.44 32.64 6.76
N PRO A 190 17.43 33.73 7.57
CA PRO A 190 17.15 35.05 7.05
C PRO A 190 18.14 35.34 5.91
N LYS A 191 17.62 35.74 4.76
CA LYS A 191 18.46 36.22 3.67
C LYS A 191 19.20 37.44 4.19
N GLY A 192 20.52 37.40 4.21
CA GLY A 192 21.33 38.54 4.59
C GLY A 192 20.92 39.80 3.80
N GLU A 193 20.83 40.92 4.47
CA GLU A 193 20.58 42.22 3.80
C GLU A 193 21.85 42.68 3.09
N PRO A 194 21.72 43.30 1.90
CA PRO A 194 22.88 43.81 1.17
C PRO A 194 23.48 44.99 1.94
N ILE A 195 24.76 44.88 2.28
CA ILE A 195 25.54 45.99 2.85
C ILE A 195 26.06 46.86 1.71
N LYS A 196 25.71 48.14 1.71
CA LYS A 196 26.27 49.10 0.78
C LYS A 196 27.68 49.42 1.21
N ILE A 197 28.61 49.36 0.23
CA ILE A 197 29.97 49.88 0.38
C ILE A 197 29.92 51.34 -0.05
N GLU A 198 30.34 52.28 0.81
CA GLU A 198 30.58 53.70 0.47
C GLU A 198 31.94 53.87 -0.16
#